data_b05376245bf8b987cfd49ae9b0ffeb25
#
_entry.id   b05376245bf8b987cfd49ae9b0ffeb25
#
_cell.length_a   1.000
_cell.length_b   1.000
_cell.length_c   1.000
_cell.angle_alpha   90.00
_cell.angle_beta   90.00
_cell.angle_gamma   90.00
#
_symmetry.space_group_name_H-M   'P 1'
#
loop_
_entity.id
_entity.type
_entity.pdbx_description
1 polymer ?
#
loop_
_entity_poly.entity_id
_entity_poly.type
_entity_poly.pdbx_seq_one_letter_code
_entity_poly.pdbx_strand_id
1 'polypeptide(L)'
;MTSSLIKVGMVTTAILLGSGVTHNVQAETNQPDQYEVKVYADSHKIVKDNRHIKHSVLEDLGSEDKDEDFQVQYLDDANRTNYQNNVTYRIRKSEDDSKHKLQYKKRYAISNHDVSSAIQQAKADGYNGDEYEVEYGEGKETLSVTKEAKEKLGSGSLAMPNAQDSLKVLKTHAEQPYSDVLDKIKQPHLIGPVHFERHKGHIDGNEVKIENWDIKDQNVVEISSKVTNEAEAKKVQSAIIKRLDQLEIH
;
A
#
# COMPACT_ATOMS: atom_id res chain seq x y z
N MET A 1 36.91 -45.89 39.24
CA MET A 1 37.01 -45.13 40.49
C MET A 1 36.84 -43.67 40.11
N THR A 2 35.96 -43.02 40.82
CA THR A 2 35.60 -41.59 40.84
C THR A 2 35.04 -40.99 39.54
N SER A 3 33.71 -41.11 39.55
CA SER A 3 32.73 -40.30 38.84
C SER A 3 32.92 -38.81 39.14
N SER A 4 33.04 -38.00 38.10
CA SER A 4 32.91 -36.52 38.22
C SER A 4 31.54 -36.09 37.71
N LEU A 5 30.66 -35.82 38.64
CA LEU A 5 29.35 -35.24 38.44
C LEU A 5 29.50 -33.76 37.99
N ILE A 6 29.07 -33.47 36.82
CA ILE A 6 28.83 -32.09 36.38
C ILE A 6 27.61 -31.57 37.14
N LYS A 7 27.84 -30.67 38.06
CA LYS A 7 26.75 -29.93 38.74
C LYS A 7 26.16 -28.91 37.76
N VAL A 8 24.99 -29.24 37.26
CA VAL A 8 24.09 -28.25 36.64
C VAL A 8 23.61 -27.36 37.78
N GLY A 9 24.07 -26.13 37.79
CA GLY A 9 23.59 -25.14 38.71
C GLY A 9 22.13 -24.78 38.40
N MET A 10 21.26 -25.33 39.22
CA MET A 10 19.85 -24.95 39.23
C MET A 10 19.78 -23.58 39.94
N VAL A 11 19.65 -22.52 39.17
CA VAL A 11 19.28 -21.22 39.71
C VAL A 11 17.81 -21.31 40.11
N THR A 12 17.58 -21.54 41.36
CA THR A 12 16.30 -21.39 41.99
C THR A 12 15.95 -19.92 42.06
N THR A 13 15.28 -19.43 41.08
CA THR A 13 14.66 -18.11 41.14
C THR A 13 13.46 -18.24 42.09
N ALA A 14 13.55 -17.57 43.23
CA ALA A 14 12.45 -17.47 44.19
C ALA A 14 11.23 -16.89 43.46
N ILE A 15 10.18 -17.70 43.41
CA ILE A 15 8.88 -17.26 42.92
C ILE A 15 8.29 -16.40 44.05
N LEU A 16 8.46 -15.11 43.94
CA LEU A 16 7.57 -14.16 44.58
C LEU A 16 6.22 -14.30 43.91
N LEU A 17 5.26 -14.84 44.65
CA LEU A 17 3.85 -14.82 44.30
C LEU A 17 3.34 -13.38 44.35
N GLY A 18 3.74 -12.60 43.36
CA GLY A 18 3.04 -11.39 42.95
C GLY A 18 2.28 -11.76 41.70
N SER A 19 1.01 -11.46 41.61
CA SER A 19 0.14 -11.57 40.44
C SER A 19 0.70 -10.68 39.31
N GLY A 20 1.82 -11.11 38.73
CA GLY A 20 2.46 -10.51 37.58
C GLY A 20 1.81 -11.07 36.34
N VAL A 21 1.00 -10.26 35.67
CA VAL A 21 0.65 -10.45 34.27
C VAL A 21 1.95 -10.57 33.51
N THR A 22 2.32 -11.77 33.07
CA THR A 22 3.42 -11.95 32.14
C THR A 22 2.99 -11.30 30.83
N HIS A 23 3.36 -10.05 30.61
CA HIS A 23 3.34 -9.51 29.28
C HIS A 23 4.40 -10.30 28.50
N ASN A 24 3.95 -11.17 27.61
CA ASN A 24 4.81 -11.66 26.56
C ASN A 24 5.19 -10.42 25.75
N VAL A 25 6.36 -9.86 26.03
CA VAL A 25 7.01 -8.88 25.16
C VAL A 25 7.42 -9.68 23.93
N GLN A 26 6.49 -9.83 22.99
CA GLN A 26 6.83 -10.28 21.66
C GLN A 26 7.78 -9.22 21.12
N ALA A 27 9.01 -9.60 20.78
CA ALA A 27 9.95 -8.68 20.19
C ALA A 27 9.28 -8.08 18.95
N GLU A 28 9.03 -6.77 18.97
CA GLU A 28 8.46 -6.10 17.82
C GLU A 28 9.39 -6.28 16.63
N THR A 29 8.94 -6.95 15.61
CA THR A 29 9.70 -7.14 14.39
C THR A 29 9.73 -5.82 13.62
N ASN A 30 10.93 -5.29 13.36
CA ASN A 30 11.12 -4.14 12.48
C ASN A 30 11.26 -4.61 11.02
N GLN A 31 10.37 -5.51 10.62
CA GLN A 31 10.27 -6.03 9.26
C GLN A 31 8.95 -5.55 8.65
N PRO A 32 8.92 -5.27 7.35
CA PRO A 32 7.67 -4.95 6.66
C PRO A 32 6.80 -6.19 6.51
N ASP A 33 5.51 -5.99 6.40
CA ASP A 33 4.56 -7.08 6.15
C ASP A 33 4.70 -7.60 4.71
N GLN A 34 5.02 -6.70 3.77
CA GLN A 34 5.17 -7.03 2.36
C GLN A 34 5.93 -5.96 1.58
N TYR A 35 6.30 -6.33 0.36
CA TYR A 35 6.86 -5.46 -0.68
C TYR A 35 5.86 -5.37 -1.83
N GLU A 36 5.49 -4.17 -2.25
CA GLU A 36 4.71 -3.92 -3.46
C GLU A 36 5.64 -3.45 -4.57
N VAL A 37 5.95 -4.35 -5.49
CA VAL A 37 6.71 -4.03 -6.70
C VAL A 37 5.82 -3.23 -7.64
N LYS A 38 6.36 -2.12 -8.20
CA LYS A 38 5.67 -1.27 -9.16
C LYS A 38 6.58 -0.98 -10.35
N VAL A 39 6.06 -1.23 -11.54
CA VAL A 39 6.70 -0.91 -12.80
C VAL A 39 5.67 -0.23 -13.70
N TYR A 40 6.07 0.78 -14.44
CA TYR A 40 5.19 1.50 -15.34
C TYR A 40 5.44 1.10 -16.79
N ALA A 41 4.36 0.91 -17.54
CA ALA A 41 4.43 0.59 -18.96
C ALA A 41 4.10 1.84 -19.80
N ASP A 42 4.58 1.86 -21.04
CA ASP A 42 4.30 2.94 -22.00
C ASP A 42 2.84 2.92 -22.44
N SER A 43 2.02 3.74 -21.79
CA SER A 43 0.58 3.80 -22.04
C SER A 43 0.23 4.19 -23.49
N HIS A 44 1.09 4.98 -24.16
CA HIS A 44 0.86 5.38 -25.57
C HIS A 44 0.89 4.20 -26.54
N LYS A 45 1.65 3.17 -26.21
CA LYS A 45 1.76 1.97 -27.03
C LYS A 45 0.66 0.95 -26.75
N ILE A 46 0.10 0.94 -25.55
CA ILE A 46 -0.74 -0.15 -25.06
C ILE A 46 -2.20 0.21 -24.84
N VAL A 47 -2.52 1.49 -24.66
CA VAL A 47 -3.91 1.96 -24.50
C VAL A 47 -4.49 2.32 -25.86
N LYS A 48 -5.77 1.92 -26.09
CA LYS A 48 -6.52 2.27 -27.29
C LYS A 48 -7.16 3.66 -27.16
N ASP A 49 -7.69 4.19 -28.28
CA ASP A 49 -8.42 5.47 -28.32
C ASP A 49 -9.63 5.52 -27.38
N ASN A 50 -10.24 4.38 -27.07
CA ASN A 50 -11.32 4.23 -26.10
C ASN A 50 -10.85 4.09 -24.65
N ARG A 51 -9.57 4.35 -24.39
CA ARG A 51 -8.92 4.34 -23.08
C ARG A 51 -8.84 2.98 -22.38
N HIS A 52 -9.00 1.87 -23.09
CA HIS A 52 -8.79 0.52 -22.56
C HIS A 52 -7.46 -0.06 -23.04
N ILE A 53 -6.87 -0.92 -22.25
CA ILE A 53 -5.67 -1.67 -22.67
C ILE A 53 -6.02 -2.56 -23.85
N LYS A 54 -5.10 -2.67 -24.82
CA LYS A 54 -5.26 -3.56 -25.97
C LYS A 54 -5.34 -5.01 -25.51
N HIS A 55 -6.31 -5.76 -26.02
CA HIS A 55 -6.51 -7.18 -25.70
C HIS A 55 -5.23 -8.02 -25.90
N SER A 56 -4.52 -7.82 -27.02
CA SER A 56 -3.27 -8.53 -27.28
C SER A 56 -2.20 -8.28 -26.20
N VAL A 57 -2.14 -7.07 -25.63
CA VAL A 57 -1.22 -6.76 -24.53
C VAL A 57 -1.65 -7.47 -23.24
N LEU A 58 -2.95 -7.52 -22.95
CA LEU A 58 -3.47 -8.27 -21.81
C LEU A 58 -3.16 -9.76 -21.92
N GLU A 59 -3.36 -10.35 -23.09
CA GLU A 59 -2.97 -11.76 -23.37
C GLU A 59 -1.47 -11.97 -23.16
N ASP A 60 -0.64 -11.08 -23.69
CA ASP A 60 0.82 -11.12 -23.54
C ASP A 60 1.27 -10.99 -22.08
N LEU A 61 0.49 -10.34 -21.24
CA LEU A 61 0.71 -10.22 -19.79
C LEU A 61 -0.01 -11.29 -18.97
N GLY A 62 -0.55 -12.31 -19.65
CA GLY A 62 -1.21 -13.46 -19.00
C GLY A 62 -2.51 -13.11 -18.31
N SER A 63 -3.25 -12.12 -18.81
CA SER A 63 -4.55 -11.72 -18.31
C SER A 63 -5.68 -12.42 -19.05
N GLU A 64 -6.77 -12.74 -18.34
CA GLU A 64 -8.01 -13.32 -18.90
C GLU A 64 -8.98 -12.25 -19.44
N ASP A 65 -8.55 -11.00 -19.57
CA ASP A 65 -9.34 -9.87 -20.07
C ASP A 65 -10.55 -9.47 -19.18
N LYS A 66 -10.65 -10.03 -17.99
CA LYS A 66 -11.64 -9.60 -17.00
C LYS A 66 -11.09 -8.41 -16.24
N ASP A 67 -11.82 -7.32 -16.25
CA ASP A 67 -11.51 -6.11 -15.51
C ASP A 67 -12.38 -5.94 -14.25
N GLU A 68 -11.98 -5.01 -13.42
CA GLU A 68 -12.73 -4.47 -12.28
C GLU A 68 -12.55 -2.96 -12.30
N ASP A 69 -13.66 -2.24 -12.29
CA ASP A 69 -13.66 -0.78 -12.33
C ASP A 69 -13.60 -0.15 -10.94
N PHE A 70 -12.83 0.91 -10.85
CA PHE A 70 -12.65 1.69 -9.62
C PHE A 70 -12.82 3.18 -9.85
N GLN A 71 -13.34 3.84 -8.82
CA GLN A 71 -13.17 5.28 -8.62
C GLN A 71 -12.32 5.53 -7.38
N VAL A 72 -11.43 6.49 -7.47
CA VAL A 72 -10.56 6.90 -6.36
C VAL A 72 -10.45 8.40 -6.30
N GLN A 73 -10.43 8.93 -5.09
CA GLN A 73 -10.15 10.34 -4.85
C GLN A 73 -9.28 10.52 -3.63
N TYR A 74 -8.53 11.61 -3.63
CA TYR A 74 -7.65 12.01 -2.54
C TYR A 74 -8.13 13.33 -1.96
N LEU A 75 -7.99 13.47 -0.65
CA LEU A 75 -8.30 14.71 0.06
C LEU A 75 -7.01 15.45 0.39
N ASP A 76 -6.97 16.74 0.11
CA ASP A 76 -5.95 17.68 0.60
C ASP A 76 -6.60 19.07 0.76
N ASP A 77 -5.81 20.10 0.86
CA ASP A 77 -6.22 21.50 0.79
C ASP A 77 -5.37 22.29 -0.22
N ALA A 78 -5.70 23.56 -0.42
CA ALA A 78 -4.97 24.44 -1.35
C ALA A 78 -3.48 24.58 -0.99
N ASN A 79 -3.15 24.44 0.29
CA ASN A 79 -1.77 24.51 0.79
C ASN A 79 -1.02 23.19 0.66
N ARG A 80 -1.67 22.12 0.18
CA ARG A 80 -1.10 20.78 0.11
C ARG A 80 -0.61 20.27 1.47
N THR A 81 -1.40 20.53 2.50
CA THR A 81 -1.05 20.20 3.91
C THR A 81 -0.72 18.72 4.07
N ASN A 82 -1.51 17.83 3.50
CA ASN A 82 -1.27 16.39 3.60
C ASN A 82 0.01 15.98 2.87
N TYR A 83 0.21 16.48 1.67
CA TYR A 83 1.41 16.22 0.88
C TYR A 83 2.68 16.65 1.63
N GLN A 84 2.68 17.85 2.23
CA GLN A 84 3.81 18.35 3.02
C GLN A 84 4.12 17.51 4.25
N ASN A 85 3.12 16.82 4.80
CA ASN A 85 3.28 15.90 5.92
C ASN A 85 3.56 14.45 5.49
N ASN A 86 3.75 14.18 4.19
CA ASN A 86 3.90 12.82 3.63
C ASN A 86 2.75 11.89 4.05
N VAL A 87 1.54 12.41 4.11
CA VAL A 87 0.32 11.66 4.43
C VAL A 87 -0.62 11.71 3.23
N THR A 88 -1.31 10.62 2.98
CA THR A 88 -2.33 10.53 1.96
C THR A 88 -3.62 10.01 2.57
N TYR A 89 -4.73 10.72 2.32
CA TYR A 89 -6.08 10.26 2.63
C TYR A 89 -6.79 9.95 1.34
N ARG A 90 -7.21 8.70 1.18
CA ARG A 90 -7.81 8.19 -0.05
C ARG A 90 -9.14 7.54 0.23
N ILE A 91 -10.13 7.82 -0.61
CA ILE A 91 -11.40 7.09 -0.67
C ILE A 91 -11.44 6.37 -2.00
N ARG A 92 -11.66 5.06 -1.98
CA ARG A 92 -11.75 4.21 -3.15
C ARG A 92 -13.05 3.43 -3.15
N LYS A 93 -13.66 3.27 -4.31
CA LYS A 93 -14.84 2.43 -4.54
C LYS A 93 -14.56 1.50 -5.71
N SER A 94 -14.73 0.21 -5.49
CA SER A 94 -14.82 -0.79 -6.55
C SER A 94 -16.27 -0.98 -6.94
N GLU A 95 -16.53 -1.28 -8.21
CA GLU A 95 -17.88 -1.62 -8.66
C GLU A 95 -18.40 -2.89 -7.99
N ASP A 96 -17.54 -3.84 -7.67
CA ASP A 96 -17.86 -5.12 -7.03
C ASP A 96 -18.09 -5.01 -5.51
N ASP A 97 -17.62 -3.93 -4.87
CA ASP A 97 -17.77 -3.73 -3.45
C ASP A 97 -19.03 -2.95 -3.08
N SER A 98 -19.71 -3.34 -2.00
CA SER A 98 -20.84 -2.58 -1.46
C SER A 98 -20.42 -1.35 -0.64
N LYS A 99 -19.16 -1.27 -0.22
CA LYS A 99 -18.60 -0.23 0.65
C LYS A 99 -17.42 0.48 0.00
N HIS A 100 -17.23 1.74 0.41
CA HIS A 100 -16.02 2.50 0.11
C HIS A 100 -14.89 2.08 1.05
N LYS A 101 -13.67 2.00 0.53
CA LYS A 101 -12.44 1.81 1.31
C LYS A 101 -11.84 3.19 1.61
N LEU A 102 -11.65 3.47 2.90
CA LEU A 102 -10.96 4.64 3.41
C LEU A 102 -9.54 4.24 3.75
N GLN A 103 -8.54 4.96 3.25
CA GLN A 103 -7.13 4.65 3.52
C GLN A 103 -6.40 5.89 4.02
N TYR A 104 -5.63 5.68 5.08
CA TYR A 104 -4.77 6.64 5.75
C TYR A 104 -3.35 6.13 5.60
N LYS A 105 -2.52 6.81 4.82
CA LYS A 105 -1.18 6.32 4.48
C LYS A 105 -0.12 7.36 4.82
N LYS A 106 0.82 7.01 5.68
CA LYS A 106 2.03 7.79 5.97
C LYS A 106 3.22 7.17 5.27
N ARG A 107 4.07 8.00 4.65
CA ARG A 107 5.26 7.54 3.91
C ARG A 107 6.54 8.02 4.54
N TYR A 108 7.55 7.15 4.50
CA TYR A 108 8.92 7.40 4.89
C TYR A 108 9.86 6.98 3.76
N ALA A 109 10.80 7.85 3.42
CA ALA A 109 11.86 7.47 2.48
C ALA A 109 12.75 6.39 3.10
N ILE A 110 13.10 5.38 2.32
CA ILE A 110 14.08 4.36 2.70
C ILE A 110 15.43 4.76 2.08
N SER A 111 16.44 4.90 2.91
CA SER A 111 17.81 5.20 2.49
C SER A 111 18.68 3.96 2.64
N ASN A 112 19.53 3.67 1.66
CA ASN A 112 20.48 2.55 1.71
C ASN A 112 19.81 1.19 1.99
N HIS A 113 18.57 0.98 1.52
CA HIS A 113 17.78 -0.22 1.77
C HIS A 113 17.51 -0.51 3.26
N ASP A 114 17.65 0.49 4.14
CA ASP A 114 17.44 0.33 5.57
C ASP A 114 15.95 0.49 5.95
N VAL A 115 15.17 -0.55 5.65
CA VAL A 115 13.75 -0.63 5.98
C VAL A 115 13.50 -0.61 7.48
N SER A 116 14.38 -1.26 8.27
CA SER A 116 14.25 -1.34 9.73
C SER A 116 14.27 0.04 10.38
N SER A 117 15.19 0.91 9.98
CA SER A 117 15.24 2.29 10.48
C SER A 117 14.01 3.10 10.11
N ALA A 118 13.46 2.92 8.90
CA ALA A 118 12.23 3.58 8.50
C ALA A 118 11.02 3.12 9.35
N ILE A 119 10.91 1.84 9.65
CA ILE A 119 9.86 1.29 10.53
C ILE A 119 10.02 1.83 11.96
N GLN A 120 11.25 1.87 12.50
CA GLN A 120 11.52 2.44 13.81
C GLN A 120 11.11 3.91 13.88
N GLN A 121 11.42 4.69 12.84
CA GLN A 121 11.02 6.09 12.77
C GLN A 121 9.50 6.24 12.74
N ALA A 122 8.80 5.43 11.96
CA ALA A 122 7.34 5.45 11.92
C ALA A 122 6.72 5.19 13.29
N LYS A 123 7.23 4.18 14.01
CA LYS A 123 6.77 3.84 15.36
C LYS A 123 7.10 4.96 16.36
N ALA A 124 8.29 5.55 16.28
CA ALA A 124 8.71 6.68 17.12
C ALA A 124 7.83 7.92 16.91
N ASP A 125 7.35 8.15 15.68
CA ASP A 125 6.42 9.22 15.32
C ASP A 125 4.96 8.88 15.71
N GLY A 126 4.70 7.68 16.25
CA GLY A 126 3.38 7.21 16.67
C GLY A 126 2.52 6.60 15.55
N TYR A 127 3.07 6.45 14.32
CA TYR A 127 2.34 5.82 13.22
C TYR A 127 2.36 4.30 13.34
N ASN A 128 1.28 3.76 13.91
CA ASN A 128 1.02 2.33 13.97
C ASN A 128 -0.04 1.98 12.93
N GLY A 129 0.32 1.17 11.93
CA GLY A 129 -0.55 0.78 10.83
C GLY A 129 -1.15 -0.60 10.99
N ASP A 130 -2.15 -0.90 10.18
CA ASP A 130 -2.62 -2.25 9.93
C ASP A 130 -1.64 -2.98 9.01
N GLU A 131 -0.86 -2.22 8.22
CA GLU A 131 0.11 -2.71 7.26
C GLU A 131 1.33 -1.79 7.17
N TYR A 132 2.53 -2.40 7.20
CA TYR A 132 3.82 -1.78 6.88
C TYR A 132 4.30 -2.37 5.55
N GLU A 133 4.21 -1.59 4.49
CA GLU A 133 4.53 -2.02 3.13
C GLU A 133 5.70 -1.24 2.57
N VAL A 134 6.65 -1.93 1.95
CA VAL A 134 7.67 -1.28 1.13
C VAL A 134 7.15 -1.12 -0.29
N GLU A 135 6.92 0.11 -0.72
CA GLU A 135 6.67 0.43 -2.12
C GLU A 135 8.01 0.37 -2.86
N TYR A 136 8.19 -0.72 -3.64
CA TYR A 136 9.44 -1.06 -4.33
C TYR A 136 9.33 -0.69 -5.81
N GLY A 137 9.70 0.54 -6.13
CA GLY A 137 9.70 1.07 -7.49
C GLY A 137 11.07 1.00 -8.16
N GLU A 138 11.15 1.46 -9.40
CA GLU A 138 12.40 1.55 -10.12
C GLU A 138 13.27 2.68 -9.54
N GLY A 139 14.36 2.28 -8.89
CA GLY A 139 15.32 3.22 -8.27
C GLY A 139 14.81 3.96 -7.03
N LYS A 140 13.66 3.59 -6.48
CA LYS A 140 13.08 4.22 -5.29
C LYS A 140 12.37 3.21 -4.41
N GLU A 141 12.68 3.27 -3.12
CA GLU A 141 11.99 2.52 -2.07
C GLU A 141 11.35 3.48 -1.07
N THR A 142 10.12 3.19 -0.67
CA THR A 142 9.39 4.00 0.30
C THR A 142 8.62 3.08 1.25
N LEU A 143 8.77 3.29 2.55
CA LEU A 143 7.90 2.64 3.52
C LEU A 143 6.57 3.37 3.55
N SER A 144 5.48 2.65 3.42
CA SER A 144 4.14 3.15 3.70
C SER A 144 3.53 2.43 4.91
N VAL A 145 3.01 3.23 5.84
CA VAL A 145 2.27 2.77 7.02
C VAL A 145 0.81 3.09 6.79
N THR A 146 -0.04 2.08 6.72
CA THR A 146 -1.42 2.21 6.27
C THR A 146 -2.40 1.79 7.35
N LYS A 147 -3.44 2.60 7.55
CA LYS A 147 -4.68 2.28 8.25
C LYS A 147 -5.83 2.24 7.27
N GLU A 148 -6.79 1.35 7.49
CA GLU A 148 -7.95 1.21 6.63
C GLU A 148 -9.25 1.18 7.42
N ALA A 149 -10.30 1.71 6.80
CA ALA A 149 -11.69 1.55 7.25
C ALA A 149 -12.60 1.35 6.05
N LYS A 150 -13.80 0.85 6.29
CA LYS A 150 -14.81 0.67 5.23
C LYS A 150 -16.14 1.26 5.67
N GLU A 151 -16.73 2.09 4.79
CA GLU A 151 -18.04 2.68 5.03
C GLU A 151 -18.85 2.76 3.73
N LYS A 152 -20.17 2.60 3.82
CA LYS A 152 -21.07 2.78 2.68
C LYS A 152 -21.39 4.26 2.52
N LEU A 153 -20.97 4.86 1.39
CA LEU A 153 -21.16 6.27 1.08
C LEU A 153 -21.94 6.39 -0.24
N GLY A 154 -23.18 6.86 -0.15
CA GLY A 154 -24.03 6.99 -1.34
C GLY A 154 -24.63 5.67 -1.87
N SER A 155 -25.35 5.75 -2.98
CA SER A 155 -26.17 4.66 -3.54
C SER A 155 -25.75 4.18 -4.93
N GLY A 156 -24.83 4.86 -5.60
CA GLY A 156 -24.35 4.45 -6.94
C GLY A 156 -23.21 3.43 -6.86
N SER A 157 -23.05 2.60 -7.91
CA SER A 157 -22.00 1.57 -7.94
C SER A 157 -20.59 2.16 -7.76
N LEU A 158 -20.30 3.30 -8.39
CA LEU A 158 -19.04 4.03 -8.30
C LEU A 158 -19.21 5.46 -7.76
N ALA A 159 -20.31 5.74 -7.03
CA ALA A 159 -20.57 7.07 -6.46
C ALA A 159 -19.50 7.44 -5.42
N MET A 160 -19.04 8.69 -5.48
CA MET A 160 -18.01 9.23 -4.58
C MET A 160 -18.57 10.43 -3.81
N PRO A 161 -18.19 10.62 -2.53
CA PRO A 161 -18.61 11.76 -1.73
C PRO A 161 -17.93 13.06 -2.21
N ASN A 162 -18.61 14.20 -1.99
CA ASN A 162 -18.01 15.52 -2.19
C ASN A 162 -16.88 15.81 -1.16
N ALA A 163 -16.20 16.94 -1.30
CA ALA A 163 -15.04 17.27 -0.45
C ALA A 163 -15.37 17.37 1.04
N GLN A 164 -16.51 17.99 1.39
CA GLN A 164 -16.92 18.15 2.79
C GLN A 164 -17.33 16.81 3.41
N ASP A 165 -18.10 16.00 2.70
CA ASP A 165 -18.49 14.67 3.16
C ASP A 165 -17.28 13.73 3.25
N SER A 166 -16.32 13.87 2.33
CA SER A 166 -15.05 13.13 2.37
C SER A 166 -14.25 13.48 3.62
N LEU A 167 -14.10 14.77 3.94
CA LEU A 167 -13.40 15.20 5.15
C LEU A 167 -14.11 14.66 6.40
N LYS A 168 -15.44 14.76 6.44
CA LYS A 168 -16.24 14.31 7.58
C LYS A 168 -16.06 12.80 7.82
N VAL A 169 -16.19 11.97 6.79
CA VAL A 169 -16.08 10.52 6.94
C VAL A 169 -14.65 10.10 7.27
N LEU A 170 -13.65 10.73 6.65
CA LEU A 170 -12.25 10.46 6.98
C LEU A 170 -11.93 10.82 8.44
N LYS A 171 -12.43 11.94 8.95
CA LYS A 171 -12.27 12.31 10.38
C LYS A 171 -12.96 11.32 11.32
N THR A 172 -14.09 10.76 10.95
CA THR A 172 -14.85 9.81 11.78
C THR A 172 -14.04 8.55 12.08
N HIS A 173 -13.22 8.10 11.14
CA HIS A 173 -12.44 6.86 11.26
C HIS A 173 -10.94 7.07 11.50
N ALA A 174 -10.48 8.34 11.52
CA ALA A 174 -9.07 8.62 11.72
C ALA A 174 -8.64 8.40 13.16
N GLU A 175 -7.53 7.69 13.33
CA GLU A 175 -6.81 7.58 14.60
C GLU A 175 -5.59 8.50 14.60
N GLN A 176 -5.07 8.81 15.80
CA GLN A 176 -3.81 9.56 15.91
C GLN A 176 -2.64 8.71 15.40
N PRO A 177 -1.62 9.33 14.76
CA PRO A 177 -1.49 10.77 14.45
C PRO A 177 -2.14 11.21 13.13
N TYR A 178 -2.83 10.33 12.38
CA TYR A 178 -3.51 10.70 11.13
C TYR A 178 -4.60 11.77 11.37
N SER A 179 -5.37 11.66 12.47
CA SER A 179 -6.39 12.64 12.82
C SER A 179 -5.80 14.04 13.01
N ASP A 180 -4.61 14.14 13.59
CA ASP A 180 -3.95 15.42 13.87
C ASP A 180 -3.60 16.18 12.58
N VAL A 181 -3.26 15.48 11.50
CA VAL A 181 -3.02 16.08 10.18
C VAL A 181 -4.34 16.48 9.54
N LEU A 182 -5.37 15.62 9.59
CA LEU A 182 -6.71 15.94 9.06
C LEU A 182 -7.32 17.16 9.74
N ASP A 183 -7.07 17.39 11.02
CA ASP A 183 -7.60 18.53 11.76
C ASP A 183 -7.05 19.88 11.31
N LYS A 184 -5.92 19.87 10.61
CA LYS A 184 -5.35 21.07 9.96
C LYS A 184 -6.14 21.48 8.71
N ILE A 185 -6.86 20.56 8.08
CA ILE A 185 -7.65 20.82 6.87
C ILE A 185 -8.93 21.58 7.24
N LYS A 186 -9.05 22.82 6.79
CA LYS A 186 -10.23 23.68 7.00
C LYS A 186 -11.09 23.78 5.75
N GLN A 187 -10.47 23.83 4.59
CA GLN A 187 -11.14 23.91 3.29
C GLN A 187 -10.63 22.75 2.43
N PRO A 188 -11.36 21.60 2.46
CA PRO A 188 -10.93 20.42 1.74
C PRO A 188 -11.07 20.59 0.24
N HIS A 189 -10.07 20.12 -0.48
CA HIS A 189 -10.06 19.96 -1.93
C HIS A 189 -9.92 18.49 -2.29
N LEU A 190 -10.59 18.07 -3.35
CA LEU A 190 -10.44 16.74 -3.91
C LEU A 190 -9.46 16.76 -5.09
N ILE A 191 -8.62 15.74 -5.12
CA ILE A 191 -7.87 15.33 -6.29
C ILE A 191 -8.56 14.09 -6.83
N GLY A 192 -9.18 14.21 -7.99
CA GLY A 192 -10.08 13.21 -8.53
C GLY A 192 -11.56 13.67 -8.47
N PRO A 193 -12.54 12.74 -8.61
CA PRO A 193 -12.32 11.29 -8.72
C PRO A 193 -11.58 10.90 -10.00
N VAL A 194 -10.73 9.89 -9.89
CA VAL A 194 -10.01 9.27 -10.99
C VAL A 194 -10.55 7.86 -11.17
N HIS A 195 -10.87 7.51 -12.41
CA HIS A 195 -11.23 6.15 -12.79
C HIS A 195 -9.98 5.33 -13.08
N PHE A 196 -9.96 4.05 -12.71
CA PHE A 196 -9.02 3.08 -13.23
C PHE A 196 -9.67 1.71 -13.38
N GLU A 197 -9.23 1.00 -14.40
CA GLU A 197 -9.54 -0.41 -14.59
C GLU A 197 -8.38 -1.27 -14.10
N ARG A 198 -8.68 -2.42 -13.51
CA ARG A 198 -7.71 -3.38 -13.03
C ARG A 198 -7.93 -4.74 -13.68
N HIS A 199 -6.88 -5.31 -14.22
CA HIS A 199 -6.83 -6.68 -14.66
C HIS A 199 -5.88 -7.49 -13.78
N LYS A 200 -6.12 -8.80 -13.71
CA LYS A 200 -5.18 -9.76 -13.13
C LYS A 200 -4.41 -10.43 -14.26
N GLY A 201 -3.11 -10.56 -14.11
CA GLY A 201 -2.25 -11.22 -15.08
C GLY A 201 -1.19 -12.08 -14.40
N HIS A 202 -0.33 -12.71 -15.23
CA HIS A 202 0.76 -13.55 -14.76
C HIS A 202 2.01 -13.32 -15.61
N ILE A 203 3.13 -13.04 -14.96
CA ILE A 203 4.43 -12.87 -15.60
C ILE A 203 5.44 -13.80 -14.92
N ASP A 204 6.01 -14.73 -15.69
CA ASP A 204 6.97 -15.72 -15.19
C ASP A 204 6.49 -16.45 -13.92
N GLY A 205 5.19 -16.81 -13.88
CA GLY A 205 4.56 -17.50 -12.75
C GLY A 205 4.19 -16.60 -11.56
N ASN A 206 4.45 -15.29 -11.63
CA ASN A 206 4.05 -14.34 -10.59
C ASN A 206 2.73 -13.70 -10.96
N GLU A 207 1.79 -13.66 -10.02
CA GLU A 207 0.54 -12.89 -10.17
C GLU A 207 0.88 -11.40 -10.19
N VAL A 208 0.32 -10.68 -11.17
CA VAL A 208 0.44 -9.23 -11.28
C VAL A 208 -0.93 -8.59 -11.39
N LYS A 209 -1.01 -7.34 -10.95
CA LYS A 209 -2.13 -6.44 -11.24
C LYS A 209 -1.68 -5.49 -12.34
N ILE A 210 -2.55 -5.28 -13.31
CA ILE A 210 -2.35 -4.37 -14.42
C ILE A 210 -3.42 -3.29 -14.26
N GLU A 211 -3.04 -2.09 -13.87
CA GLU A 211 -3.95 -0.98 -13.60
C GLU A 211 -3.76 0.12 -14.63
N ASN A 212 -4.84 0.46 -15.33
CA ASN A 212 -4.87 1.56 -16.28
C ASN A 212 -5.65 2.74 -15.68
N TRP A 213 -4.92 3.76 -15.29
CA TRP A 213 -5.42 4.96 -14.62
C TRP A 213 -5.76 6.05 -15.64
N ASP A 214 -7.00 6.52 -15.66
CA ASP A 214 -7.45 7.62 -16.50
C ASP A 214 -7.25 8.96 -15.76
N ILE A 215 -6.11 9.61 -16.03
CA ILE A 215 -5.75 10.86 -15.35
C ILE A 215 -5.88 12.02 -16.34
N LYS A 216 -7.03 12.69 -16.34
CA LYS A 216 -7.36 13.78 -17.26
C LYS A 216 -7.26 13.32 -18.73
N ASP A 217 -6.27 13.82 -19.44
CA ASP A 217 -6.04 13.52 -20.86
C ASP A 217 -4.95 12.45 -21.08
N GLN A 218 -4.50 11.80 -20.02
CA GLN A 218 -3.43 10.81 -20.05
C GLN A 218 -3.84 9.52 -19.38
N ASN A 219 -3.28 8.42 -19.86
CA ASN A 219 -3.36 7.14 -19.17
C ASN A 219 -2.01 6.83 -18.52
N VAL A 220 -2.05 6.28 -17.31
CA VAL A 220 -0.88 5.73 -16.64
C VAL A 220 -1.15 4.25 -16.42
N VAL A 221 -0.27 3.39 -16.91
CA VAL A 221 -0.39 1.94 -16.74
C VAL A 221 0.67 1.48 -15.76
N GLU A 222 0.19 0.99 -14.61
CA GLU A 222 1.01 0.43 -13.55
C GLU A 222 0.86 -1.10 -13.54
N ILE A 223 1.99 -1.81 -13.49
CA ILE A 223 2.03 -3.25 -13.25
C ILE A 223 2.63 -3.46 -11.87
N SER A 224 1.88 -4.11 -10.99
CA SER A 224 2.30 -4.31 -9.60
C SER A 224 2.16 -5.76 -9.16
N SER A 225 2.98 -6.14 -8.20
CA SER A 225 2.92 -7.45 -7.55
C SER A 225 3.31 -7.32 -6.08
N LYS A 226 2.67 -8.09 -5.21
CA LYS A 226 2.98 -8.13 -3.78
C LYS A 226 3.73 -9.41 -3.43
N VAL A 227 4.86 -9.24 -2.73
CA VAL A 227 5.73 -10.32 -2.30
C VAL A 227 6.18 -10.12 -0.86
N THR A 228 6.75 -11.15 -0.23
CA THR A 228 7.01 -11.16 1.21
C THR A 228 8.39 -10.65 1.62
N ASN A 229 9.34 -10.56 0.69
CA ASN A 229 10.71 -10.14 1.00
C ASN A 229 11.38 -9.42 -0.17
N GLU A 230 12.49 -8.74 0.12
CA GLU A 230 13.22 -7.92 -0.86
C GLU A 230 13.83 -8.75 -1.99
N ALA A 231 14.31 -9.96 -1.72
CA ALA A 231 14.91 -10.80 -2.76
C ALA A 231 13.85 -11.21 -3.81
N GLU A 232 12.65 -11.53 -3.36
CA GLU A 232 11.50 -11.78 -4.25
C GLU A 232 11.10 -10.51 -4.98
N ALA A 233 11.10 -9.34 -4.31
CA ALA A 233 10.78 -8.07 -4.94
C ALA A 233 11.72 -7.76 -6.11
N LYS A 234 13.03 -7.92 -5.93
CA LYS A 234 14.04 -7.76 -6.99
C LYS A 234 13.81 -8.72 -8.16
N LYS A 235 13.52 -9.99 -7.86
CA LYS A 235 13.26 -11.02 -8.87
C LYS A 235 12.01 -10.69 -9.69
N VAL A 236 10.91 -10.35 -9.02
CA VAL A 236 9.63 -10.05 -9.69
C VAL A 236 9.73 -8.76 -10.49
N GLN A 237 10.38 -7.71 -9.95
CA GLN A 237 10.61 -6.47 -10.69
C GLN A 237 11.38 -6.73 -11.98
N SER A 238 12.47 -7.51 -11.90
CA SER A 238 13.27 -7.88 -13.07
C SER A 238 12.47 -8.68 -14.09
N ALA A 239 11.59 -9.59 -13.65
CA ALA A 239 10.72 -10.36 -14.54
C ALA A 239 9.71 -9.47 -15.27
N ILE A 240 9.08 -8.51 -14.55
CA ILE A 240 8.15 -7.55 -15.15
C ILE A 240 8.88 -6.69 -16.18
N ILE A 241 9.99 -6.05 -15.81
CA ILE A 241 10.77 -5.19 -16.72
C ILE A 241 11.18 -5.97 -17.96
N LYS A 242 11.76 -7.17 -17.80
CA LYS A 242 12.15 -8.01 -18.92
C LYS A 242 10.97 -8.32 -19.85
N ARG A 243 9.79 -8.60 -19.30
CA ARG A 243 8.60 -8.86 -20.11
C ARG A 243 8.16 -7.64 -20.89
N LEU A 244 8.14 -6.45 -20.25
CA LEU A 244 7.80 -5.20 -20.92
C LEU A 244 8.80 -4.82 -22.01
N ASP A 245 10.10 -5.04 -21.77
CA ASP A 245 11.15 -4.82 -22.76
C ASP A 245 11.01 -5.76 -23.98
N GLN A 246 10.68 -7.04 -23.75
CA GLN A 246 10.42 -8.01 -24.82
C GLN A 246 9.22 -7.61 -25.70
N LEU A 247 8.24 -6.95 -25.11
CA LEU A 247 7.05 -6.44 -25.80
C LEU A 247 7.25 -5.00 -26.35
N GLU A 248 8.40 -4.40 -26.10
CA GLU A 248 8.73 -3.02 -26.47
C GLU A 248 7.75 -1.99 -25.88
N ILE A 249 7.24 -2.24 -24.66
CA ILE A 249 6.24 -1.41 -23.96
C ILE A 249 6.70 -0.91 -22.58
N HIS A 250 7.99 -0.98 -22.29
CA HIS A 250 8.60 -0.41 -21.10
C HIS A 250 9.00 1.05 -21.30
#